data_2dc33738aed61efde7430c938685b08e
#
_entry.id   2dc33738aed61efde7430c938685b08e
#
_cell.length_a   1.000
_cell.length_b   1.000
_cell.length_c   1.000
_cell.angle_alpha   90.00
_cell.angle_beta   90.00
_cell.angle_gamma   90.00
#
_symmetry.space_group_name_H-M   'P 1'
#
loop_
_entity.id
_entity.type
_entity.pdbx_description
1 polymer ?
#
loop_
_entity_poly.entity_id
_entity_poly.type
_entity_poly.pdbx_seq_one_letter_code
_entity_poly.pdbx_strand_id
1 'polypeptide(L)'
;MTFKIAKEKKVLVTGGTGFIAGWIIKQLVEAGVSVHATVRDPSDVDKVGHLLDLSKKGPGKVILFKANLLETGSFDAAIQDCSIVFHTASPFVFKFNDPVKDFIDPALKGTQNILSAVNSTASVERVVLTSSCTAIYGDANECELAPNKTLNEEIWNTTSSVSHQPYSYSKTIAEQEAWKLAKAQDQWSLVVINPSLVLGPTMSGKSTSASHDICLQMGDGTMKAGAPPFEIGMVDVRDVAEAHIRAAYISGASGRHIVSKESCTPLKLSKMLQDKYGEDYPLPKKELPKWLVWLVGPFLDKTMTRKIISKNMGHSWRADNSKSKEKLGMEYRSIETSINEMFQQMIDEGELKRS
;
A
#
# COMPACT_ATOMS: atom_id res chain seq x y z
N MET A 1 16.07 7.70 15.86
CA MET A 1 16.96 8.44 14.95
C MET A 1 16.32 9.76 14.60
N THR A 2 17.03 10.87 14.77
CA THR A 2 16.58 12.18 14.26
C THR A 2 16.99 12.31 12.80
N PHE A 3 16.05 12.67 11.93
CA PHE A 3 16.33 13.02 10.54
C PHE A 3 15.77 14.42 10.24
N LYS A 4 16.34 15.10 9.26
CA LYS A 4 15.92 16.44 8.87
C LYS A 4 15.39 16.39 7.43
N ILE A 5 14.17 16.87 7.24
CA ILE A 5 13.60 17.02 5.91
C ILE A 5 14.23 18.24 5.23
N ALA A 6 14.85 18.02 4.08
CA ALA A 6 15.45 19.07 3.25
C ALA A 6 14.34 19.81 2.49
N LYS A 7 13.87 20.93 3.05
CA LYS A 7 12.71 21.69 2.54
C LYS A 7 13.00 22.39 1.21
N GLU A 8 14.25 22.68 0.94
CA GLU A 8 14.73 23.32 -0.28
C GLU A 8 14.72 22.39 -1.51
N LYS A 9 14.69 21.08 -1.28
CA LYS A 9 14.67 20.06 -2.32
C LYS A 9 13.25 19.76 -2.73
N LYS A 10 12.95 19.84 -4.05
CA LYS A 10 11.68 19.39 -4.61
C LYS A 10 11.64 17.87 -4.62
N VAL A 11 10.46 17.31 -4.50
CA VAL A 11 10.25 15.86 -4.56
C VAL A 11 9.11 15.52 -5.53
N LEU A 12 9.21 14.34 -6.14
CA LEU A 12 8.14 13.78 -6.96
C LEU A 12 7.41 12.70 -6.18
N VAL A 13 6.06 12.76 -6.15
CA VAL A 13 5.19 11.67 -5.68
C VAL A 13 4.33 11.21 -6.84
N THR A 14 4.49 9.97 -7.27
CA THR A 14 3.67 9.42 -8.36
C THR A 14 2.36 8.87 -7.84
N GLY A 15 1.26 9.04 -8.60
CA GLY A 15 -0.06 8.57 -8.21
C GLY A 15 -0.66 9.33 -7.03
N GLY A 16 -0.56 10.66 -7.05
CA GLY A 16 -0.89 11.56 -5.94
C GLY A 16 -2.28 11.39 -5.33
N THR A 17 -3.27 10.91 -6.09
CA THR A 17 -4.62 10.61 -5.59
C THR A 17 -4.73 9.25 -4.89
N GLY A 18 -3.64 8.49 -4.81
CA GLY A 18 -3.61 7.17 -4.16
C GLY A 18 -3.65 7.26 -2.64
N PHE A 19 -4.09 6.18 -1.99
CA PHE A 19 -4.28 6.09 -0.55
C PHE A 19 -3.01 6.46 0.25
N ILE A 20 -1.86 5.83 -0.08
CA ILE A 20 -0.57 6.11 0.58
C ILE A 20 -0.01 7.46 0.13
N ALA A 21 -0.11 7.78 -1.18
CA ALA A 21 0.42 9.00 -1.77
C ALA A 21 -0.14 10.26 -1.11
N GLY A 22 -1.45 10.31 -0.86
CA GLY A 22 -2.10 11.45 -0.21
C GLY A 22 -1.48 11.77 1.15
N TRP A 23 -1.20 10.76 1.97
CA TRP A 23 -0.56 10.92 3.27
C TRP A 23 0.92 11.32 3.17
N ILE A 24 1.66 10.78 2.20
CA ILE A 24 3.04 11.23 1.93
C ILE A 24 3.04 12.72 1.55
N ILE A 25 2.17 13.12 0.61
CA ILE A 25 2.06 14.52 0.16
C ILE A 25 1.70 15.42 1.33
N LYS A 26 0.70 15.03 2.15
CA LYS A 26 0.29 15.78 3.34
C LYS A 26 1.46 16.03 4.28
N GLN A 27 2.18 14.98 4.69
CA GLN A 27 3.29 15.10 5.64
C GLN A 27 4.44 15.94 5.07
N LEU A 28 4.74 15.83 3.77
CA LEU A 28 5.78 16.63 3.10
C LEU A 28 5.39 18.12 3.02
N VAL A 29 4.14 18.41 2.67
CA VAL A 29 3.64 19.80 2.61
C VAL A 29 3.61 20.44 4.00
N GLU A 30 3.18 19.71 5.03
CA GLU A 30 3.21 20.16 6.42
C GLU A 30 4.65 20.42 6.90
N ALA A 31 5.62 19.66 6.39
CA ALA A 31 7.04 19.91 6.65
C ALA A 31 7.62 21.09 5.83
N GLY A 32 6.89 21.66 4.88
CA GLY A 32 7.32 22.80 4.06
C GLY A 32 8.00 22.44 2.75
N VAL A 33 7.85 21.19 2.28
CA VAL A 33 8.45 20.71 1.02
C VAL A 33 7.56 21.07 -0.18
N SER A 34 8.17 21.39 -1.32
CA SER A 34 7.50 21.52 -2.61
C SER A 34 7.38 20.14 -3.27
N VAL A 35 6.15 19.69 -3.46
CA VAL A 35 5.81 18.36 -3.98
C VAL A 35 5.26 18.47 -5.39
N HIS A 36 5.93 17.86 -6.35
CA HIS A 36 5.37 17.54 -7.67
C HIS A 36 4.56 16.24 -7.52
N ALA A 37 3.26 16.30 -7.77
CA ALA A 37 2.39 15.13 -7.66
C ALA A 37 1.83 14.76 -9.04
N THR A 38 2.06 13.52 -9.49
CA THR A 38 1.45 13.08 -10.75
C THR A 38 0.08 12.48 -10.51
N VAL A 39 -0.85 12.86 -11.37
CA VAL A 39 -2.23 12.36 -11.41
C VAL A 39 -2.64 12.07 -12.86
N ARG A 40 -3.65 11.24 -13.08
CA ARG A 40 -4.12 10.92 -14.43
C ARG A 40 -4.81 12.11 -15.09
N ASP A 41 -5.57 12.86 -14.33
CA ASP A 41 -6.28 14.06 -14.79
C ASP A 41 -6.20 15.15 -13.71
N PRO A 42 -5.37 16.19 -13.91
CA PRO A 42 -5.27 17.33 -12.98
C PRO A 42 -6.52 18.23 -12.96
N SER A 43 -7.41 18.12 -13.96
CA SER A 43 -8.64 18.92 -14.06
C SER A 43 -9.83 18.31 -13.31
N ASP A 44 -9.73 17.04 -12.89
CA ASP A 44 -10.76 16.34 -12.10
C ASP A 44 -10.72 16.82 -10.64
N VAL A 45 -11.40 17.93 -10.37
CA VAL A 45 -11.40 18.61 -9.06
C VAL A 45 -11.89 17.69 -7.94
N ASP A 46 -12.82 16.79 -8.22
CA ASP A 46 -13.33 15.83 -7.22
C ASP A 46 -12.24 14.89 -6.74
N LYS A 47 -11.30 14.54 -7.62
CA LYS A 47 -10.18 13.65 -7.26
C LYS A 47 -8.96 14.38 -6.74
N VAL A 48 -8.70 15.62 -7.15
CA VAL A 48 -7.45 16.31 -6.80
C VAL A 48 -7.65 17.47 -5.81
N GLY A 49 -8.88 17.88 -5.53
CA GLY A 49 -9.19 19.04 -4.69
C GLY A 49 -8.53 18.97 -3.32
N HIS A 50 -8.56 17.80 -2.69
CA HIS A 50 -7.92 17.57 -1.39
C HIS A 50 -6.40 17.82 -1.42
N LEU A 51 -5.71 17.54 -2.53
CA LEU A 51 -4.28 17.80 -2.69
C LEU A 51 -4.00 19.30 -2.84
N LEU A 52 -4.84 20.00 -3.61
CA LEU A 52 -4.71 21.45 -3.80
C LEU A 52 -4.97 22.22 -2.50
N ASP A 53 -5.88 21.72 -1.67
CA ASP A 53 -6.19 22.31 -0.36
C ASP A 53 -5.02 22.18 0.63
N LEU A 54 -4.16 21.17 0.52
CA LEU A 54 -2.94 21.08 1.31
C LEU A 54 -2.02 22.28 1.06
N SER A 55 -1.87 22.72 -0.21
CA SER A 55 -1.07 23.89 -0.56
C SER A 55 -1.60 25.22 0.01
N LYS A 56 -2.91 25.29 0.30
CA LYS A 56 -3.52 26.48 0.91
C LYS A 56 -3.33 26.53 2.42
N LYS A 57 -3.19 25.34 3.05
CA LYS A 57 -3.17 25.18 4.51
C LYS A 57 -1.77 24.98 5.09
N GLY A 58 -0.83 24.47 4.30
CA GLY A 58 0.52 24.14 4.75
C GLY A 58 1.59 25.12 4.26
N PRO A 59 2.80 25.08 4.83
CA PRO A 59 3.94 25.88 4.40
C PRO A 59 4.56 25.40 3.08
N GLY A 60 4.34 24.13 2.70
CA GLY A 60 4.79 23.55 1.42
C GLY A 60 3.79 23.76 0.29
N LYS A 61 4.11 23.24 -0.89
CA LYS A 61 3.27 23.40 -2.10
C LYS A 61 3.06 22.06 -2.78
N VAL A 62 1.89 21.89 -3.42
CA VAL A 62 1.61 20.78 -4.35
C VAL A 62 1.46 21.36 -5.76
N ILE A 63 2.21 20.80 -6.69
CA ILE A 63 2.12 21.12 -8.12
C ILE A 63 1.70 19.83 -8.83
N LEU A 64 0.54 19.89 -9.50
CA LEU A 64 -0.02 18.72 -10.18
C LEU A 64 0.52 18.61 -11.60
N PHE A 65 0.89 17.38 -11.98
CA PHE A 65 1.28 17.03 -13.34
C PHE A 65 0.43 15.88 -13.86
N LYS A 66 0.06 15.94 -15.12
CA LYS A 66 -0.57 14.81 -15.79
C LYS A 66 0.48 13.77 -16.14
N ALA A 67 0.27 12.53 -15.72
CA ALA A 67 1.12 11.40 -16.11
C ALA A 67 0.34 10.08 -16.09
N ASN A 68 0.78 9.15 -16.94
CA ASN A 68 0.25 7.80 -17.04
C ASN A 68 1.40 6.80 -17.02
N LEU A 69 1.29 5.77 -16.18
CA LEU A 69 2.30 4.72 -16.02
C LEU A 69 2.68 4.04 -17.35
N LEU A 70 1.74 3.91 -18.27
CA LEU A 70 1.93 3.21 -19.56
C LEU A 70 2.35 4.15 -20.70
N GLU A 71 2.46 5.45 -20.45
CA GLU A 71 2.83 6.45 -21.46
C GLU A 71 4.28 6.87 -21.26
N THR A 72 5.16 6.46 -22.18
CA THR A 72 6.59 6.79 -22.14
C THR A 72 6.80 8.30 -22.17
N GLY A 73 7.68 8.81 -21.30
CA GLY A 73 7.99 10.24 -21.20
C GLY A 73 6.94 11.06 -20.43
N SER A 74 5.83 10.47 -19.99
CA SER A 74 4.78 11.23 -19.28
C SER A 74 5.24 11.79 -17.93
N PHE A 75 6.33 11.29 -17.37
CA PHE A 75 6.91 11.75 -16.10
C PHE A 75 7.99 12.84 -16.26
N ASP A 76 8.48 13.09 -17.48
CA ASP A 76 9.65 13.93 -17.73
C ASP A 76 9.48 15.36 -17.23
N ALA A 77 8.30 15.95 -17.39
CA ALA A 77 8.01 17.30 -16.89
C ALA A 77 7.88 17.32 -15.36
N ALA A 78 7.29 16.27 -14.76
CA ALA A 78 7.03 16.20 -13.34
C ALA A 78 8.31 16.00 -12.51
N ILE A 79 9.32 15.33 -13.06
CA ILE A 79 10.54 14.97 -12.35
C ILE A 79 11.60 16.09 -12.37
N GLN A 80 11.44 17.12 -13.18
CA GLN A 80 12.43 18.21 -13.33
C GLN A 80 12.75 18.87 -11.99
N ASP A 81 14.04 19.01 -11.68
CA ASP A 81 14.60 19.54 -10.44
C ASP A 81 14.21 18.77 -9.16
N CYS A 82 13.60 17.60 -9.26
CA CYS A 82 13.33 16.76 -8.11
C CYS A 82 14.60 16.01 -7.69
N SER A 83 14.85 15.94 -6.38
CA SER A 83 15.98 15.17 -5.82
C SER A 83 15.55 13.81 -5.28
N ILE A 84 14.27 13.65 -4.95
CA ILE A 84 13.72 12.42 -4.40
C ILE A 84 12.45 12.07 -5.19
N VAL A 85 12.29 10.79 -5.50
CA VAL A 85 11.09 10.24 -6.14
C VAL A 85 10.45 9.23 -5.21
N PHE A 86 9.21 9.49 -4.80
CA PHE A 86 8.34 8.52 -4.14
C PHE A 86 7.48 7.84 -5.20
N HIS A 87 7.87 6.64 -5.59
CA HIS A 87 7.12 5.88 -6.57
C HIS A 87 6.06 5.02 -5.90
N THR A 88 4.86 5.60 -5.76
CA THR A 88 3.71 4.94 -5.14
C THR A 88 2.66 4.50 -6.15
N ALA A 89 2.71 5.04 -7.37
CA ALA A 89 1.78 4.68 -8.44
C ALA A 89 1.90 3.20 -8.78
N SER A 90 0.81 2.47 -8.61
CA SER A 90 0.67 1.08 -9.00
C SER A 90 -0.78 0.81 -9.33
N PRO A 91 -1.08 0.04 -10.37
CA PRO A 91 -2.46 -0.37 -10.60
C PRO A 91 -2.89 -1.29 -9.46
N PHE A 92 -4.04 -0.98 -8.91
CA PHE A 92 -4.74 -1.87 -7.99
C PHE A 92 -6.20 -1.92 -8.42
N VAL A 93 -6.67 -3.09 -8.78
CA VAL A 93 -8.06 -3.36 -9.15
C VAL A 93 -8.53 -4.63 -8.47
N PHE A 94 -9.74 -4.62 -7.89
CA PHE A 94 -10.31 -5.82 -7.26
C PHE A 94 -10.83 -6.82 -8.27
N LYS A 95 -11.47 -6.32 -9.33
CA LYS A 95 -12.01 -7.16 -10.40
C LYS A 95 -11.14 -6.97 -11.63
N PHE A 96 -10.57 -8.04 -12.09
CA PHE A 96 -9.74 -8.06 -13.29
C PHE A 96 -10.29 -9.10 -14.27
N ASN A 97 -10.09 -8.83 -15.55
CA ASN A 97 -10.44 -9.76 -16.63
C ASN A 97 -9.18 -10.39 -17.23
N ASP A 98 -8.11 -9.64 -17.30
CA ASP A 98 -6.83 -10.07 -17.86
C ASP A 98 -5.70 -9.69 -16.88
N PRO A 99 -5.16 -10.66 -16.12
CA PRO A 99 -4.11 -10.37 -15.13
C PRO A 99 -2.86 -9.73 -15.72
N VAL A 100 -2.56 -9.98 -16.99
CA VAL A 100 -1.40 -9.37 -17.64
C VAL A 100 -1.64 -7.90 -17.89
N LYS A 101 -2.78 -7.53 -18.48
CA LYS A 101 -3.11 -6.13 -18.79
C LYS A 101 -3.48 -5.31 -17.55
N ASP A 102 -4.11 -5.96 -16.56
CA ASP A 102 -4.67 -5.26 -15.41
C ASP A 102 -3.67 -5.10 -14.26
N PHE A 103 -2.68 -6.00 -14.14
CA PHE A 103 -1.66 -5.96 -13.06
C PHE A 103 -0.22 -5.94 -13.58
N ILE A 104 0.15 -6.93 -14.42
CA ILE A 104 1.55 -7.24 -14.69
C ILE A 104 2.19 -6.15 -15.56
N ASP A 105 1.62 -5.89 -16.72
CA ASP A 105 2.10 -4.86 -17.64
C ASP A 105 2.14 -3.47 -17.00
N PRO A 106 1.06 -3.00 -16.32
CA PRO A 106 1.10 -1.69 -15.67
C PRO A 106 2.12 -1.61 -14.53
N ALA A 107 2.32 -2.67 -13.75
CA ALA A 107 3.30 -2.67 -12.68
C ALA A 107 4.74 -2.66 -13.22
N LEU A 108 5.06 -3.56 -14.16
CA LEU A 108 6.39 -3.69 -14.72
C LEU A 108 6.75 -2.50 -15.63
N LYS A 109 5.91 -2.20 -16.62
CA LYS A 109 6.14 -1.11 -17.58
C LYS A 109 6.09 0.26 -16.88
N GLY A 110 5.20 0.42 -15.89
CA GLY A 110 5.13 1.64 -15.08
C GLY A 110 6.40 1.88 -14.29
N THR A 111 6.95 0.83 -13.65
CA THR A 111 8.25 0.90 -12.96
C THR A 111 9.38 1.24 -13.91
N GLN A 112 9.43 0.60 -15.08
CA GLN A 112 10.44 0.88 -16.12
C GLN A 112 10.34 2.33 -16.62
N ASN A 113 9.13 2.83 -16.88
CA ASN A 113 8.89 4.17 -17.38
C ASN A 113 9.36 5.25 -16.40
N ILE A 114 8.96 5.16 -15.13
CA ILE A 114 9.39 6.15 -14.12
C ILE A 114 10.91 6.06 -13.87
N LEU A 115 11.50 4.87 -13.80
CA LEU A 115 12.94 4.74 -13.57
C LEU A 115 13.78 5.14 -14.80
N SER A 116 13.23 5.07 -16.00
CA SER A 116 13.84 5.68 -17.20
C SER A 116 13.89 7.21 -17.08
N ALA A 117 12.81 7.85 -16.64
CA ALA A 117 12.80 9.29 -16.37
C ALA A 117 13.77 9.67 -15.24
N VAL A 118 13.88 8.84 -14.18
CA VAL A 118 14.87 9.00 -13.10
C VAL A 118 16.29 8.99 -13.65
N ASN A 119 16.64 7.99 -14.47
CA ASN A 119 17.98 7.86 -15.07
C ASN A 119 18.34 9.04 -15.99
N SER A 120 17.34 9.70 -16.59
CA SER A 120 17.55 10.85 -17.46
C SER A 120 17.59 12.18 -16.72
N THR A 121 17.38 12.19 -15.38
CA THR A 121 17.27 13.40 -14.56
C THR A 121 18.38 13.45 -13.52
N ALA A 122 19.46 14.18 -13.81
CA ALA A 122 20.66 14.21 -12.98
C ALA A 122 20.44 14.74 -11.55
N SER A 123 19.35 15.47 -11.29
CA SER A 123 19.01 15.98 -9.94
C SER A 123 18.50 14.91 -8.98
N VAL A 124 18.07 13.74 -9.48
CA VAL A 124 17.54 12.67 -8.64
C VAL A 124 18.67 11.92 -7.95
N GLU A 125 18.62 11.89 -6.62
CA GLU A 125 19.60 11.24 -5.73
C GLU A 125 19.03 9.97 -5.10
N ARG A 126 17.68 9.88 -4.97
CA ARG A 126 17.02 8.75 -4.29
C ARG A 126 15.64 8.44 -4.84
N VAL A 127 15.34 7.16 -4.93
CA VAL A 127 14.00 6.63 -5.20
C VAL A 127 13.52 5.82 -3.99
N VAL A 128 12.31 6.10 -3.52
CA VAL A 128 11.60 5.30 -2.52
C VAL A 128 10.42 4.62 -3.22
N LEU A 129 10.50 3.30 -3.35
CA LEU A 129 9.50 2.49 -4.05
C LEU A 129 8.48 1.90 -3.06
N THR A 130 7.21 2.08 -3.33
CA THR A 130 6.15 1.33 -2.67
C THR A 130 5.97 -0.04 -3.33
N SER A 131 6.54 -1.05 -2.71
CA SER A 131 6.29 -2.46 -3.05
C SER A 131 5.16 -3.03 -2.17
N SER A 132 5.29 -4.25 -1.70
CA SER A 132 4.34 -4.92 -0.82
C SER A 132 5.01 -6.11 -0.11
N CYS A 133 4.50 -6.52 1.04
CA CYS A 133 4.85 -7.81 1.62
C CYS A 133 4.56 -8.96 0.65
N THR A 134 3.63 -8.80 -0.30
CA THR A 134 3.35 -9.83 -1.32
C THR A 134 4.50 -10.01 -2.33
N ALA A 135 5.51 -9.14 -2.36
CA ALA A 135 6.76 -9.40 -3.06
C ALA A 135 7.74 -10.29 -2.25
N ILE A 136 7.40 -10.60 -1.01
CA ILE A 136 8.17 -11.45 -0.09
C ILE A 136 7.58 -12.86 -0.07
N TYR A 137 6.24 -13.00 -0.07
CA TYR A 137 5.54 -14.28 -0.03
C TYR A 137 4.37 -14.30 -1.03
N GLY A 138 4.00 -15.48 -1.48
CA GLY A 138 2.84 -15.68 -2.37
C GLY A 138 1.60 -16.13 -1.60
N ASP A 139 1.72 -17.13 -0.76
CA ASP A 139 0.62 -17.68 0.05
C ASP A 139 0.99 -17.71 1.54
N ALA A 140 0.01 -17.57 2.45
CA ALA A 140 0.24 -17.47 3.89
C ALA A 140 0.91 -18.69 4.51
N ASN A 141 0.70 -19.90 3.95
CA ASN A 141 1.38 -21.10 4.42
C ASN A 141 2.91 -21.08 4.23
N GLU A 142 3.44 -20.17 3.40
CA GLU A 142 4.88 -19.99 3.22
C GLU A 142 5.55 -19.40 4.47
N CYS A 143 4.79 -18.70 5.33
CA CYS A 143 5.30 -18.25 6.63
C CYS A 143 5.77 -19.41 7.49
N GLU A 144 5.15 -20.58 7.39
CA GLU A 144 5.53 -21.78 8.14
C GLU A 144 6.86 -22.36 7.68
N LEU A 145 7.26 -22.07 6.43
CA LEU A 145 8.51 -22.52 5.79
C LEU A 145 9.64 -21.51 5.96
N ALA A 146 9.31 -20.28 6.32
CA ALA A 146 10.28 -19.21 6.52
C ALA A 146 11.17 -19.47 7.76
N PRO A 147 12.40 -18.92 7.83
CA PRO A 147 13.24 -19.00 9.01
C PRO A 147 12.50 -18.53 10.26
N ASN A 148 12.50 -19.33 11.33
CA ASN A 148 11.75 -19.07 12.56
C ASN A 148 10.25 -18.84 12.34
N LYS A 149 9.68 -19.36 11.24
CA LYS A 149 8.28 -19.15 10.81
C LYS A 149 7.90 -17.68 10.69
N THR A 150 8.84 -16.84 10.27
CA THR A 150 8.68 -15.39 10.19
C THR A 150 9.30 -14.88 8.88
N LEU A 151 8.53 -14.16 8.09
CA LEU A 151 8.98 -13.51 6.86
C LEU A 151 9.95 -12.38 7.20
N ASN A 152 10.98 -12.19 6.36
CA ASN A 152 11.93 -11.09 6.46
C ASN A 152 12.26 -10.53 5.07
N GLU A 153 13.04 -9.47 5.03
CA GLU A 153 13.38 -8.75 3.79
C GLU A 153 14.31 -9.49 2.84
N GLU A 154 14.92 -10.60 3.24
CA GLU A 154 15.80 -11.42 2.39
C GLU A 154 15.00 -12.39 1.52
N ILE A 155 13.77 -12.71 1.94
CA ILE A 155 12.90 -13.65 1.24
C ILE A 155 12.27 -12.97 0.02
N TRP A 156 12.16 -13.73 -1.06
CA TRP A 156 11.44 -13.33 -2.27
C TRP A 156 10.28 -14.27 -2.55
N ASN A 157 9.17 -13.70 -2.98
CA ASN A 157 8.04 -14.47 -3.51
C ASN A 157 8.46 -15.19 -4.80
N THR A 158 8.44 -16.52 -4.77
CA THR A 158 8.77 -17.40 -5.89
C THR A 158 7.63 -18.30 -6.33
N THR A 159 6.47 -18.20 -5.68
CA THR A 159 5.33 -19.12 -5.83
C THR A 159 4.15 -18.50 -6.58
N SER A 160 4.10 -17.17 -6.65
CA SER A 160 3.09 -16.46 -7.44
C SER A 160 3.39 -16.51 -8.93
N SER A 161 2.35 -16.43 -9.74
CA SER A 161 2.41 -16.42 -11.19
C SER A 161 1.23 -15.68 -11.79
N VAL A 162 1.18 -15.55 -13.12
CA VAL A 162 0.04 -14.97 -13.84
C VAL A 162 -1.29 -15.67 -13.49
N SER A 163 -1.25 -17.00 -13.26
CA SER A 163 -2.43 -17.82 -12.96
C SER A 163 -2.67 -18.05 -11.46
N HIS A 164 -1.76 -17.62 -10.59
CA HIS A 164 -1.87 -17.79 -9.15
C HIS A 164 -1.33 -16.57 -8.42
N GLN A 165 -2.20 -15.84 -7.73
CA GLN A 165 -1.85 -14.59 -7.02
C GLN A 165 -1.24 -13.54 -7.98
N PRO A 166 -1.92 -13.18 -9.10
CA PRO A 166 -1.32 -12.32 -10.13
C PRO A 166 -0.92 -10.93 -9.63
N TYR A 167 -1.63 -10.40 -8.63
CA TYR A 167 -1.23 -9.16 -7.95
C TYR A 167 0.12 -9.33 -7.24
N SER A 168 0.29 -10.38 -6.44
CA SER A 168 1.54 -10.67 -5.74
C SER A 168 2.69 -10.88 -6.74
N TYR A 169 2.42 -11.57 -7.84
CA TYR A 169 3.38 -11.74 -8.93
C TYR A 169 3.79 -10.40 -9.55
N SER A 170 2.82 -9.52 -9.84
CA SER A 170 3.09 -8.20 -10.42
C SER A 170 3.98 -7.33 -9.51
N LYS A 171 3.74 -7.36 -8.19
CA LYS A 171 4.57 -6.65 -7.21
C LYS A 171 5.98 -7.21 -7.14
N THR A 172 6.11 -8.53 -7.20
CA THR A 172 7.41 -9.21 -7.18
C THR A 172 8.28 -8.81 -8.38
N ILE A 173 7.74 -8.93 -9.60
CA ILE A 173 8.53 -8.63 -10.81
C ILE A 173 8.83 -7.14 -10.96
N ALA A 174 7.90 -6.26 -10.55
CA ALA A 174 8.14 -4.81 -10.58
C ALA A 174 9.25 -4.40 -9.60
N GLU A 175 9.27 -4.98 -8.39
CA GLU A 175 10.33 -4.72 -7.42
C GLU A 175 11.69 -5.28 -7.89
N GLN A 176 11.70 -6.50 -8.45
CA GLN A 176 12.93 -7.10 -9.03
C GLN A 176 13.48 -6.25 -10.16
N GLU A 177 12.63 -5.73 -11.04
CA GLU A 177 13.07 -4.85 -12.13
C GLU A 177 13.62 -3.52 -11.60
N ALA A 178 12.98 -2.95 -10.55
CA ALA A 178 13.52 -1.74 -9.91
C ALA A 178 14.92 -1.97 -9.33
N TRP A 179 15.16 -3.08 -8.66
CA TRP A 179 16.48 -3.46 -8.16
C TRP A 179 17.50 -3.69 -9.27
N LYS A 180 17.09 -4.31 -10.38
CA LYS A 180 17.94 -4.51 -11.54
C LYS A 180 18.38 -3.17 -12.14
N LEU A 181 17.45 -2.23 -12.34
CA LEU A 181 17.74 -0.89 -12.85
C LEU A 181 18.60 -0.07 -11.89
N ALA A 182 18.32 -0.16 -10.58
CA ALA A 182 19.11 0.53 -9.56
C ALA A 182 20.56 0.04 -9.52
N LYS A 183 20.82 -1.26 -9.70
CA LYS A 183 22.17 -1.85 -9.72
C LYS A 183 22.97 -1.53 -10.98
N ALA A 184 22.33 -1.05 -12.03
CA ALA A 184 22.97 -0.75 -13.32
C ALA A 184 23.56 0.67 -13.40
N GLN A 185 23.46 1.46 -12.32
CA GLN A 185 23.89 2.86 -12.26
C GLN A 185 24.31 3.25 -10.84
N ASP A 186 25.02 4.39 -10.69
CA ASP A 186 25.54 4.91 -9.42
C ASP A 186 25.00 6.34 -9.10
N GLN A 187 24.06 6.87 -9.90
CA GLN A 187 23.54 8.23 -9.75
C GLN A 187 22.59 8.36 -8.54
N TRP A 188 21.70 7.39 -8.36
CA TRP A 188 20.65 7.41 -7.32
C TRP A 188 20.57 6.10 -6.54
N SER A 189 20.11 6.19 -5.32
CA SER A 189 19.90 5.04 -4.44
C SER A 189 18.44 4.60 -4.42
N LEU A 190 18.18 3.29 -4.27
CA LEU A 190 16.86 2.70 -4.11
C LEU A 190 16.62 2.27 -2.67
N VAL A 191 15.48 2.66 -2.10
CA VAL A 191 14.94 2.10 -0.86
C VAL A 191 13.53 1.59 -1.15
N VAL A 192 13.21 0.39 -0.68
CA VAL A 192 11.91 -0.23 -0.93
C VAL A 192 11.14 -0.40 0.36
N ILE A 193 9.91 0.09 0.36
CA ILE A 193 8.94 -0.14 1.43
C ILE A 193 8.01 -1.27 1.02
N ASN A 194 7.92 -2.30 1.87
CA ASN A 194 7.06 -3.47 1.70
C ASN A 194 5.94 -3.44 2.77
N PRO A 195 4.84 -2.70 2.54
CA PRO A 195 3.73 -2.66 3.49
C PRO A 195 2.99 -3.99 3.51
N SER A 196 2.47 -4.36 4.67
CA SER A 196 1.38 -5.32 4.80
C SER A 196 0.03 -4.69 4.38
N LEU A 197 -1.11 -5.25 4.77
CA LEU A 197 -2.42 -4.66 4.46
C LEU A 197 -2.54 -3.29 5.14
N VAL A 198 -2.73 -2.25 4.34
CA VAL A 198 -2.74 -0.86 4.82
C VAL A 198 -4.15 -0.46 5.25
N LEU A 199 -4.32 -0.09 6.51
CA LEU A 199 -5.58 0.39 7.12
C LEU A 199 -5.50 1.88 7.42
N GLY A 200 -6.63 2.48 7.73
CA GLY A 200 -6.71 3.86 8.23
C GLY A 200 -7.51 4.79 7.33
N PRO A 201 -7.69 6.05 7.75
CA PRO A 201 -8.52 7.01 7.02
C PRO A 201 -7.87 7.44 5.71
N THR A 202 -8.69 7.70 4.69
CA THR A 202 -8.25 8.24 3.40
C THR A 202 -8.24 9.76 3.39
N MET A 203 -7.39 10.36 2.57
CA MET A 203 -7.36 11.81 2.35
C MET A 203 -8.43 12.29 1.36
N SER A 204 -8.90 11.41 0.47
CA SER A 204 -9.81 11.75 -0.63
C SER A 204 -11.28 11.43 -0.36
N GLY A 205 -11.62 10.94 0.83
CA GLY A 205 -12.96 10.53 1.19
C GLY A 205 -13.37 9.17 0.62
N LYS A 206 -12.93 8.80 -0.55
CA LYS A 206 -13.24 7.49 -1.18
C LYS A 206 -11.96 6.72 -1.45
N SER A 207 -11.96 5.45 -1.08
CA SER A 207 -10.82 4.56 -1.32
C SER A 207 -11.26 3.33 -2.12
N THR A 208 -10.36 2.84 -2.97
CA THR A 208 -10.51 1.57 -3.68
C THR A 208 -9.50 0.55 -3.18
N SER A 209 -9.07 0.65 -1.90
CA SER A 209 -8.09 -0.27 -1.31
C SER A 209 -8.75 -1.57 -0.83
N ALA A 210 -7.96 -2.66 -0.75
CA ALA A 210 -8.44 -3.94 -0.23
C ALA A 210 -8.96 -3.85 1.20
N SER A 211 -8.33 -3.02 2.02
CA SER A 211 -8.75 -2.79 3.40
C SER A 211 -10.10 -2.07 3.49
N HIS A 212 -10.36 -1.15 2.54
CA HIS A 212 -11.64 -0.46 2.45
C HIS A 212 -12.78 -1.45 2.17
N ASP A 213 -12.60 -2.34 1.21
CA ASP A 213 -13.60 -3.37 0.89
C ASP A 213 -13.82 -4.34 2.06
N ILE A 214 -12.77 -4.76 2.76
CA ILE A 214 -12.89 -5.61 3.94
C ILE A 214 -13.71 -4.89 5.03
N CYS A 215 -13.40 -3.62 5.27
CA CYS A 215 -14.09 -2.80 6.25
C CYS A 215 -15.57 -2.59 5.88
N LEU A 216 -15.85 -2.31 4.60
CA LEU A 216 -17.20 -2.20 4.06
C LEU A 216 -18.00 -3.50 4.26
N GLN A 217 -17.43 -4.65 3.87
CA GLN A 217 -18.08 -5.95 4.01
C GLN A 217 -18.36 -6.37 5.47
N MET A 218 -17.55 -5.88 6.42
CA MET A 218 -17.85 -6.06 7.85
C MET A 218 -19.06 -5.24 8.28
N GLY A 219 -19.18 -4.00 7.79
CA GLY A 219 -20.23 -3.06 8.23
C GLY A 219 -21.55 -3.14 7.46
N ASP A 220 -21.57 -3.64 6.21
CA ASP A 220 -22.74 -3.72 5.35
C ASP A 220 -23.56 -5.01 5.53
N GLY A 221 -23.06 -5.96 6.33
CA GLY A 221 -23.71 -7.25 6.59
C GLY A 221 -23.27 -8.39 5.69
N THR A 222 -22.39 -8.17 4.71
CA THR A 222 -21.83 -9.23 3.85
C THR A 222 -21.17 -10.34 4.70
N MET A 223 -20.50 -9.96 5.79
CA MET A 223 -19.84 -10.89 6.72
C MET A 223 -20.72 -11.23 7.96
N LYS A 224 -22.01 -10.91 7.98
CA LYS A 224 -22.90 -11.14 9.14
C LYS A 224 -22.96 -12.63 9.56
N ALA A 225 -22.90 -13.55 8.61
CA ALA A 225 -22.89 -14.99 8.88
C ALA A 225 -21.59 -15.47 9.56
N GLY A 226 -20.51 -14.75 9.39
CA GLY A 226 -19.18 -15.00 9.96
C GLY A 226 -18.06 -14.49 9.06
N ALA A 227 -16.93 -14.23 9.66
CA ALA A 227 -15.72 -13.76 8.97
C ALA A 227 -14.89 -14.95 8.41
N PRO A 228 -14.26 -14.82 7.23
CA PRO A 228 -13.36 -15.85 6.72
C PRO A 228 -12.10 -15.95 7.59
N PRO A 229 -11.56 -17.18 7.83
CA PRO A 229 -10.43 -17.42 8.74
C PRO A 229 -9.08 -17.21 8.04
N PHE A 230 -8.80 -16.04 7.52
CA PHE A 230 -7.47 -15.69 7.03
C PHE A 230 -6.79 -14.68 7.96
N GLU A 231 -5.50 -14.82 8.14
CA GLU A 231 -4.66 -13.93 8.92
C GLU A 231 -3.70 -13.19 7.99
N ILE A 232 -3.59 -11.87 8.15
CA ILE A 232 -2.72 -11.03 7.34
C ILE A 232 -2.10 -9.93 8.19
N GLY A 233 -0.86 -9.55 7.88
CA GLY A 233 -0.21 -8.41 8.52
C GLY A 233 -0.93 -7.09 8.19
N MET A 234 -0.96 -6.18 9.14
CA MET A 234 -1.65 -4.90 9.02
C MET A 234 -0.79 -3.75 9.50
N VAL A 235 -1.03 -2.57 8.91
CA VAL A 235 -0.32 -1.34 9.23
C VAL A 235 -1.19 -0.11 8.94
N ASP A 236 -1.01 0.96 9.72
CA ASP A 236 -1.66 2.24 9.46
C ASP A 236 -1.06 2.95 8.23
N VAL A 237 -1.89 3.58 7.41
CA VAL A 237 -1.48 4.32 6.21
C VAL A 237 -0.53 5.47 6.53
N ARG A 238 -0.70 6.10 7.69
CA ARG A 238 0.16 7.20 8.16
C ARG A 238 1.55 6.72 8.53
N ASP A 239 1.66 5.50 9.07
CA ASP A 239 2.95 4.86 9.38
C ASP A 239 3.64 4.43 8.09
N VAL A 240 2.88 3.95 7.10
CA VAL A 240 3.44 3.66 5.76
C VAL A 240 3.98 4.93 5.12
N ALA A 241 3.23 6.05 5.18
CA ALA A 241 3.71 7.34 4.66
C ALA A 241 4.95 7.83 5.41
N GLU A 242 4.96 7.72 6.73
CA GLU A 242 6.13 8.07 7.56
C GLU A 242 7.35 7.21 7.22
N ALA A 243 7.17 5.89 7.00
CA ALA A 243 8.25 5.00 6.58
C ALA A 243 8.87 5.45 5.25
N HIS A 244 8.05 5.88 4.27
CA HIS A 244 8.55 6.42 3.01
C HIS A 244 9.38 7.70 3.22
N ILE A 245 8.90 8.63 4.04
CA ILE A 245 9.61 9.88 4.33
C ILE A 245 10.93 9.59 5.06
N ARG A 246 10.91 8.72 6.07
CA ARG A 246 12.12 8.33 6.79
C ARG A 246 13.12 7.63 5.86
N ALA A 247 12.65 6.74 4.99
CA ALA A 247 13.49 6.09 3.97
C ALA A 247 14.11 7.09 2.98
N ALA A 248 13.41 8.18 2.69
CA ALA A 248 13.89 9.23 1.80
C ALA A 248 14.99 10.09 2.43
N TYR A 249 14.86 10.43 3.71
CA TYR A 249 15.71 11.45 4.35
C TYR A 249 16.74 10.89 5.34
N ILE A 250 16.65 9.63 5.74
CA ILE A 250 17.72 8.97 6.51
C ILE A 250 18.82 8.52 5.56
N SER A 251 20.00 9.10 5.68
CA SER A 251 21.13 8.84 4.77
C SER A 251 21.55 7.37 4.72
N GLY A 252 21.49 6.66 5.85
CA GLY A 252 21.81 5.23 5.94
C GLY A 252 20.69 4.27 5.56
N ALA A 253 19.50 4.78 5.18
CA ALA A 253 18.40 3.91 4.75
C ALA A 253 18.73 3.22 3.43
N SER A 254 18.60 1.89 3.39
CA SER A 254 18.92 1.09 2.20
C SER A 254 18.19 -0.25 2.22
N GLY A 255 17.97 -0.81 1.02
CA GLY A 255 17.37 -2.12 0.88
C GLY A 255 15.85 -2.11 1.04
N ARG A 256 15.31 -3.29 1.34
CA ARG A 256 13.89 -3.55 1.57
C ARG A 256 13.55 -3.31 3.04
N HIS A 257 12.35 -2.83 3.32
CA HIS A 257 11.84 -2.64 4.69
C HIS A 257 10.40 -3.12 4.81
N ILE A 258 10.19 -4.16 5.60
CA ILE A 258 8.84 -4.61 5.98
C ILE A 258 8.23 -3.55 6.90
N VAL A 259 7.05 -3.06 6.51
CA VAL A 259 6.27 -2.08 7.26
C VAL A 259 4.94 -2.72 7.63
N SER A 260 4.91 -3.32 8.83
CA SER A 260 3.78 -4.07 9.38
C SER A 260 3.75 -3.92 10.89
N LYS A 261 2.58 -3.69 11.47
CA LYS A 261 2.43 -3.56 12.94
C LYS A 261 2.24 -4.92 13.59
N GLU A 262 1.20 -5.63 13.18
CA GLU A 262 0.80 -6.93 13.71
C GLU A 262 -0.07 -7.67 12.69
N SER A 263 -0.32 -8.97 12.91
CA SER A 263 -1.28 -9.73 12.12
C SER A 263 -2.65 -9.79 12.77
N CYS A 264 -3.69 -9.72 11.95
CA CYS A 264 -5.08 -9.81 12.38
C CYS A 264 -5.90 -10.66 11.42
N THR A 265 -6.94 -11.30 11.96
CA THR A 265 -8.05 -11.86 11.17
C THR A 265 -9.18 -10.82 11.04
N PRO A 266 -10.07 -10.93 10.05
CA PRO A 266 -11.26 -10.08 9.98
C PRO A 266 -12.12 -10.14 11.24
N LEU A 267 -12.20 -11.29 11.91
CA LEU A 267 -12.89 -11.39 13.20
C LEU A 267 -12.20 -10.58 14.31
N LYS A 268 -10.84 -10.56 14.34
CA LYS A 268 -10.10 -9.74 15.31
C LYS A 268 -10.37 -8.25 15.07
N LEU A 269 -10.39 -7.80 13.80
CA LEU A 269 -10.78 -6.43 13.45
C LEU A 269 -12.22 -6.11 13.85
N SER A 270 -13.15 -7.02 13.57
CA SER A 270 -14.55 -6.87 13.99
C SER A 270 -14.69 -6.69 15.48
N LYS A 271 -13.95 -7.44 16.30
CA LYS A 271 -13.95 -7.30 17.76
C LYS A 271 -13.46 -5.92 18.22
N MET A 272 -12.49 -5.30 17.53
CA MET A 272 -12.03 -3.93 17.83
C MET A 272 -13.11 -2.86 17.53
N LEU A 273 -14.05 -3.18 16.64
CA LEU A 273 -15.19 -2.30 16.31
C LEU A 273 -16.43 -2.55 17.16
N GLN A 274 -16.50 -3.74 17.84
CA GLN A 274 -17.72 -4.25 18.44
C GLN A 274 -18.28 -3.33 19.53
N ASP A 275 -17.42 -2.80 20.41
CA ASP A 275 -17.84 -2.00 21.55
C ASP A 275 -18.46 -0.65 21.11
N LYS A 276 -17.97 -0.09 20.01
CA LYS A 276 -18.42 1.22 19.52
C LYS A 276 -19.55 1.14 18.49
N TYR A 277 -19.55 0.08 17.66
CA TYR A 277 -20.42 0.02 16.48
C TYR A 277 -21.31 -1.23 16.41
N GLY A 278 -21.10 -2.21 17.31
CA GLY A 278 -21.72 -3.53 17.19
C GLY A 278 -23.23 -3.57 17.42
N GLU A 279 -23.83 -2.49 17.96
CA GLU A 279 -25.28 -2.35 18.08
C GLU A 279 -25.91 -1.80 16.79
N ASP A 280 -25.21 -0.91 16.10
CA ASP A 280 -25.71 -0.19 14.91
C ASP A 280 -25.36 -0.88 13.59
N TYR A 281 -24.32 -1.74 13.56
CA TYR A 281 -23.80 -2.36 12.35
C TYR A 281 -23.68 -3.88 12.49
N PRO A 282 -23.96 -4.66 11.42
CA PRO A 282 -24.04 -6.12 11.46
C PRO A 282 -22.66 -6.80 11.43
N LEU A 283 -21.76 -6.38 12.32
CA LEU A 283 -20.39 -6.87 12.42
C LEU A 283 -20.33 -8.39 12.65
N PRO A 284 -19.37 -9.13 12.02
CA PRO A 284 -19.23 -10.57 12.22
C PRO A 284 -18.81 -10.89 13.65
N LYS A 285 -19.50 -11.86 14.29
CA LYS A 285 -19.29 -12.27 15.69
C LYS A 285 -18.55 -13.61 15.83
N LYS A 286 -18.33 -14.32 14.73
CA LYS A 286 -17.64 -15.64 14.68
C LYS A 286 -16.88 -15.81 13.38
N GLU A 287 -15.95 -16.74 13.39
CA GLU A 287 -15.28 -17.19 12.15
C GLU A 287 -16.12 -18.28 11.45
N LEU A 288 -16.05 -18.28 10.13
CA LEU A 288 -16.57 -19.37 9.31
C LEU A 288 -15.58 -20.54 9.36
N PRO A 289 -16.06 -21.78 9.45
CA PRO A 289 -15.20 -22.95 9.31
C PRO A 289 -14.52 -22.98 7.94
N LYS A 290 -13.21 -23.24 7.89
CA LYS A 290 -12.42 -23.31 6.63
C LYS A 290 -13.06 -24.21 5.57
N TRP A 291 -13.58 -25.38 5.99
CA TRP A 291 -14.23 -26.33 5.06
C TRP A 291 -15.46 -25.72 4.37
N LEU A 292 -16.24 -24.89 5.09
CA LEU A 292 -17.41 -24.23 4.53
C LEU A 292 -16.98 -23.17 3.48
N VAL A 293 -15.99 -22.35 3.81
CA VAL A 293 -15.44 -21.37 2.87
C VAL A 293 -14.84 -22.08 1.64
N TRP A 294 -14.16 -23.21 1.84
CA TRP A 294 -13.59 -24.01 0.74
C TRP A 294 -14.66 -24.57 -0.21
N LEU A 295 -15.83 -24.96 0.33
CA LEU A 295 -16.93 -25.48 -0.46
C LEU A 295 -17.69 -24.39 -1.21
N VAL A 296 -17.99 -23.26 -0.53
CA VAL A 296 -18.92 -22.23 -1.02
C VAL A 296 -18.19 -21.04 -1.66
N GLY A 297 -17.01 -20.69 -1.16
CA GLY A 297 -16.25 -19.49 -1.57
C GLY A 297 -16.07 -19.34 -3.08
N PRO A 298 -15.65 -20.39 -3.82
CA PRO A 298 -15.45 -20.28 -5.27
C PRO A 298 -16.72 -19.94 -6.08
N PHE A 299 -17.90 -20.16 -5.52
CA PHE A 299 -19.18 -19.79 -6.14
C PHE A 299 -19.59 -18.35 -5.86
N LEU A 300 -19.12 -17.80 -4.71
CA LEU A 300 -19.40 -16.42 -4.31
C LEU A 300 -18.39 -15.44 -4.93
N ASP A 301 -17.12 -15.84 -4.98
CA ASP A 301 -16.04 -15.05 -5.54
C ASP A 301 -15.08 -15.95 -6.32
N LYS A 302 -15.01 -15.73 -7.63
CA LYS A 302 -14.14 -16.51 -8.55
C LYS A 302 -12.65 -16.37 -8.22
N THR A 303 -12.24 -15.32 -7.53
CA THR A 303 -10.85 -15.14 -7.09
C THR A 303 -10.50 -16.03 -5.90
N MET A 304 -11.49 -16.44 -5.10
CA MET A 304 -11.33 -17.36 -3.97
C MET A 304 -11.33 -18.84 -4.42
N THR A 305 -10.32 -19.20 -5.19
CA THR A 305 -10.17 -20.60 -5.63
C THR A 305 -9.90 -21.53 -4.43
N ARG A 306 -10.24 -22.82 -4.57
CA ARG A 306 -9.93 -23.82 -3.53
C ARG A 306 -8.45 -23.87 -3.16
N LYS A 307 -7.56 -23.65 -4.15
CA LYS A 307 -6.10 -23.57 -3.93
C LYS A 307 -5.74 -22.38 -3.03
N ILE A 308 -6.28 -21.19 -3.31
CA ILE A 308 -6.08 -19.98 -2.51
C ILE A 308 -6.59 -20.20 -1.07
N ILE A 309 -7.81 -20.72 -0.91
CA ILE A 309 -8.39 -21.00 0.40
C ILE A 309 -7.52 -21.99 1.19
N SER A 310 -7.08 -23.09 0.56
CA SER A 310 -6.27 -24.11 1.22
C SER A 310 -4.93 -23.58 1.72
N LYS A 311 -4.29 -22.69 0.96
CA LYS A 311 -2.96 -22.17 1.23
C LYS A 311 -2.93 -20.90 2.11
N ASN A 312 -4.05 -20.18 2.20
CA ASN A 312 -4.07 -18.89 2.91
C ASN A 312 -4.95 -18.88 4.16
N MET A 313 -5.99 -19.75 4.25
CA MET A 313 -6.86 -19.78 5.42
C MET A 313 -6.39 -20.79 6.45
N GLY A 314 -6.48 -20.41 7.73
CA GLY A 314 -6.05 -21.23 8.85
C GLY A 314 -4.52 -21.38 8.97
N HIS A 315 -3.77 -20.49 8.35
CA HIS A 315 -2.32 -20.34 8.49
C HIS A 315 -2.00 -19.01 9.16
N SER A 316 -1.05 -19.02 10.10
CA SER A 316 -0.59 -17.81 10.77
C SER A 316 0.33 -17.01 9.85
N TRP A 317 0.12 -15.69 9.80
CA TRP A 317 1.00 -14.78 9.10
C TRP A 317 1.90 -14.02 10.09
N ARG A 318 3.21 -14.04 9.85
CA ARG A 318 4.19 -13.34 10.67
C ARG A 318 5.27 -12.73 9.82
N ALA A 319 5.66 -11.50 10.13
CA ALA A 319 6.78 -10.83 9.49
C ALA A 319 7.60 -10.06 10.53
N ASP A 320 8.91 -10.04 10.32
CA ASP A 320 9.85 -9.28 11.12
C ASP A 320 9.87 -7.82 10.66
N ASN A 321 9.51 -6.90 11.54
CA ASN A 321 9.54 -5.46 11.32
C ASN A 321 10.71 -4.76 12.06
N SER A 322 11.65 -5.53 12.61
CA SER A 322 12.78 -4.98 13.40
C SER A 322 13.63 -4.04 12.57
N LYS A 323 13.89 -4.36 11.31
CA LYS A 323 14.66 -3.52 10.41
C LYS A 323 14.04 -2.14 10.21
N SER A 324 12.72 -2.04 10.01
CA SER A 324 12.04 -0.74 9.90
C SER A 324 12.07 0.05 11.21
N LYS A 325 11.96 -0.61 12.36
CA LYS A 325 12.11 0.03 13.67
C LYS A 325 13.53 0.52 13.91
N GLU A 326 14.54 -0.30 13.64
CA GLU A 326 15.94 0.03 13.93
C GLU A 326 16.55 1.00 12.91
N LYS A 327 16.31 0.79 11.62
CA LYS A 327 16.95 1.54 10.55
C LYS A 327 16.18 2.78 10.12
N LEU A 328 14.84 2.75 10.21
CA LEU A 328 13.99 3.90 9.94
C LEU A 328 13.47 4.57 11.23
N GLY A 329 13.65 3.95 12.40
CA GLY A 329 13.14 4.48 13.67
C GLY A 329 11.62 4.47 13.76
N MET A 330 10.96 3.47 13.13
CA MET A 330 9.50 3.41 13.07
C MET A 330 8.88 3.06 14.42
N GLU A 331 7.84 3.82 14.75
CA GLU A 331 6.88 3.51 15.81
C GLU A 331 5.50 3.36 15.16
N TYR A 332 4.78 2.30 15.51
CA TYR A 332 3.55 1.93 14.82
C TYR A 332 2.33 2.24 15.68
N ARG A 333 1.32 2.85 15.05
CA ARG A 333 -0.01 3.06 15.62
C ARG A 333 -0.68 1.72 15.93
N SER A 334 -1.65 1.73 16.86
CA SER A 334 -2.46 0.54 17.11
C SER A 334 -3.40 0.27 15.94
N ILE A 335 -3.60 -1.00 15.59
CA ILE A 335 -4.54 -1.38 14.53
C ILE A 335 -5.98 -1.03 14.93
N GLU A 336 -6.27 -1.08 16.22
CA GLU A 336 -7.57 -0.67 16.75
C GLU A 336 -7.88 0.81 16.46
N THR A 337 -6.92 1.70 16.67
CA THR A 337 -7.08 3.12 16.29
C THR A 337 -7.31 3.25 14.78
N SER A 338 -6.50 2.57 13.97
CA SER A 338 -6.56 2.66 12.50
C SER A 338 -7.91 2.19 11.96
N ILE A 339 -8.42 1.05 12.44
CA ILE A 339 -9.69 0.50 11.96
C ILE A 339 -10.89 1.31 12.45
N ASN A 340 -10.85 1.83 13.69
CA ASN A 340 -11.93 2.66 14.23
C ASN A 340 -12.03 3.99 13.48
N GLU A 341 -10.93 4.66 13.19
CA GLU A 341 -10.93 5.91 12.41
C GLU A 341 -11.40 5.68 10.97
N MET A 342 -10.97 4.58 10.34
CA MET A 342 -11.39 4.20 9.00
C MET A 342 -12.89 3.91 8.95
N PHE A 343 -13.41 3.13 9.90
CA PHE A 343 -14.83 2.78 9.97
C PHE A 343 -15.70 4.02 10.25
N GLN A 344 -15.24 4.92 11.15
CA GLN A 344 -15.92 6.18 11.41
C GLN A 344 -15.99 7.05 10.17
N GLN A 345 -14.88 7.16 9.42
CA GLN A 345 -14.89 7.94 8.18
C GLN A 345 -15.89 7.39 7.16
N MET A 346 -15.98 6.07 7.00
CA MET A 346 -16.97 5.44 6.09
C MET A 346 -18.42 5.73 6.52
N ILE A 347 -18.68 5.84 7.83
CA ILE A 347 -19.98 6.29 8.36
C ILE A 347 -20.24 7.74 8.00
N ASP A 348 -19.27 8.61 8.26
CA ASP A 348 -19.42 10.06 8.06
C ASP A 348 -19.60 10.40 6.56
N GLU A 349 -19.02 9.60 5.67
CA GLU A 349 -19.16 9.70 4.21
C GLU A 349 -20.42 9.00 3.66
N GLY A 350 -21.21 8.34 4.53
CA GLY A 350 -22.46 7.69 4.16
C GLY A 350 -22.31 6.39 3.38
N GLU A 351 -21.13 5.78 3.39
CA GLU A 351 -20.86 4.49 2.74
C GLU A 351 -21.46 3.32 3.56
N LEU A 352 -21.49 3.45 4.88
CA LEU A 352 -22.11 2.51 5.80
C LEU A 352 -23.44 3.07 6.33
N LYS A 353 -24.48 2.25 6.28
CA LYS A 353 -25.82 2.58 6.80
C LYS A 353 -26.08 1.76 8.05
N ARG A 354 -26.66 2.39 9.07
CA ARG A 354 -27.15 1.67 10.26
C ARG A 354 -28.16 0.60 9.87
N SER A 355 -28.06 -0.58 10.50
CA SER A 355 -28.97 -1.73 10.28
C SER A 355 -30.32 -1.56 10.97
#